data_5991bd14ec10256f818af3f01b6b5481
#
_entry.id   5991bd14ec10256f818af3f01b6b5481
#
_cell.length_a   1.000
_cell.length_b   1.000
_cell.length_c   1.000
_cell.angle_alpha   90.00
_cell.angle_beta   90.00
_cell.angle_gamma   90.00
#
_symmetry.space_group_name_H-M   'P 1'
#
loop_
_entity.id
_entity.type
_entity.pdbx_description
1 polymer ?
#
loop_
_entity_poly.entity_id
_entity_poly.type
_entity_poly.pdbx_seq_one_letter_code
_entity_poly.pdbx_strand_id
1 'polypeptide(L)'
;MSIFLKLGWYFRREWKLYLAGVLGLVLTAIIGIVPPRIIGDVVDGINQHSLTAHTLTVYLVIIGVAAVGQYLARYLWRNAIWGGAAGLERTLRERLFWHFMKMDATFYQQYRTGDLMAHATNDLTAVERVAGGGILQFADSIITGGTTLIAMMTLIDWRLTLIAVVPFPLLAVVSRYLGKKIHVAFRASQAAFSRLNNKAQESISGIKVIKALGQEKADVADFNQQIDQTIKINRHVNVLDSLFDPAITMIIALSYGATIILGGLYVTHGVITIGNLVSFVTYLGMMVWPMFAVGMLFNTMERGNASYDRVMELLNQQSAIIDAKRGIEQRPHGDIQYQIKQFNYPNDAGTSLSNVDFTLKAGQTLGIVGRVGAGKSTIMKLILREFDQYEGHITYGGHDIKQYALDSYLPALGYVPQDSFLFSNTIRENIRFADPTVSQAVVEAVAAKSDLSGQIASMPAGYDTQVGEEGISLSGGQRQRLAIARALLINPELLILDDALSAVDAETEAEILANLKAERADKTTIIAAHRLSSVMNADEIIVLDAGHVVERGTHAQLMTQHGWYQKMFTRQQLETKVEGAVQ
;
A
#
# COMPACT_ATOMS: atom_id res chain seq x y z
N MET A 1 17.38 -7.91 -17.59
CA MET A 1 18.28 -6.74 -17.71
C MET A 1 17.53 -5.40 -17.78
N SER A 2 16.29 -5.35 -18.24
CA SER A 2 15.52 -4.09 -18.36
C SER A 2 15.39 -3.30 -17.04
N ILE A 3 15.18 -3.96 -15.90
CA ILE A 3 14.97 -3.28 -14.60
C ILE A 3 16.18 -2.45 -14.16
N PHE A 4 17.42 -2.92 -14.36
CA PHE A 4 18.61 -2.14 -14.02
C PHE A 4 18.73 -0.87 -14.86
N LEU A 5 18.30 -0.90 -16.12
CA LEU A 5 18.24 0.29 -16.96
C LEU A 5 17.16 1.26 -16.48
N LYS A 6 15.98 0.75 -16.10
CA LYS A 6 14.88 1.54 -15.53
C LYS A 6 15.29 2.22 -14.21
N LEU A 7 16.07 1.55 -13.38
CA LEU A 7 16.61 2.08 -12.13
C LEU A 7 17.91 2.91 -12.32
N GLY A 8 18.38 3.06 -13.55
CA GLY A 8 19.61 3.77 -13.88
C GLY A 8 19.69 5.21 -13.33
N TRP A 9 18.53 5.89 -13.23
CA TRP A 9 18.45 7.21 -12.60
C TRP A 9 18.88 7.19 -11.14
N TYR A 10 18.51 6.14 -10.40
CA TYR A 10 18.85 6.00 -8.99
C TYR A 10 20.30 5.59 -8.81
N PHE A 11 20.78 4.61 -9.59
CA PHE A 11 22.19 4.18 -9.54
C PHE A 11 23.16 5.29 -9.91
N ARG A 12 22.79 6.18 -10.84
CA ARG A 12 23.58 7.37 -11.16
C ARG A 12 23.61 8.37 -10.00
N ARG A 13 22.51 8.52 -9.29
CA ARG A 13 22.42 9.40 -8.12
C ARG A 13 23.29 8.87 -6.97
N GLU A 14 23.20 7.59 -6.66
CA GLU A 14 23.86 6.94 -5.53
C GLU A 14 25.11 6.13 -5.97
N TRP A 15 25.76 6.49 -7.07
CA TRP A 15 26.86 5.74 -7.66
C TRP A 15 28.03 5.48 -6.71
N LYS A 16 28.34 6.44 -5.82
CA LYS A 16 29.44 6.31 -4.84
C LYS A 16 29.19 5.16 -3.88
N LEU A 17 27.94 5.01 -3.44
CA LEU A 17 27.55 3.97 -2.49
C LEU A 17 27.64 2.58 -3.15
N TYR A 18 27.11 2.44 -4.36
CA TYR A 18 27.19 1.17 -5.10
C TYR A 18 28.62 0.82 -5.52
N LEU A 19 29.42 1.81 -5.91
CA LEU A 19 30.84 1.59 -6.22
C LEU A 19 31.61 1.10 -4.98
N ALA A 20 31.40 1.72 -3.82
CA ALA A 20 32.02 1.26 -2.57
C ALA A 20 31.58 -0.18 -2.23
N GLY A 21 30.32 -0.53 -2.47
CA GLY A 21 29.80 -1.88 -2.32
C GLY A 21 30.49 -2.89 -3.25
N VAL A 22 30.60 -2.57 -4.54
CA VAL A 22 31.28 -3.43 -5.51
C VAL A 22 32.76 -3.59 -5.20
N LEU A 23 33.45 -2.50 -4.83
CA LEU A 23 34.88 -2.57 -4.42
C LEU A 23 35.05 -3.45 -3.16
N GLY A 24 34.14 -3.36 -2.19
CA GLY A 24 34.13 -4.24 -1.02
C GLY A 24 33.91 -5.71 -1.39
N LEU A 25 33.05 -6.01 -2.39
CA LEU A 25 32.88 -7.37 -2.92
C LEU A 25 34.17 -7.89 -3.59
N VAL A 26 34.81 -7.06 -4.44
CA VAL A 26 36.09 -7.41 -5.07
C VAL A 26 37.15 -7.73 -4.03
N LEU A 27 37.27 -6.89 -3.00
CA LEU A 27 38.21 -7.11 -1.91
C LEU A 27 37.91 -8.40 -1.14
N THR A 28 36.62 -8.65 -0.85
CA THR A 28 36.19 -9.89 -0.19
C THR A 28 36.55 -11.12 -1.03
N ALA A 29 36.34 -11.08 -2.35
CA ALA A 29 36.66 -12.19 -3.25
C ALA A 29 38.16 -12.45 -3.33
N ILE A 30 38.99 -11.40 -3.47
CA ILE A 30 40.44 -11.52 -3.53
C ILE A 30 41.00 -12.11 -2.22
N ILE A 31 40.59 -11.57 -1.07
CA ILE A 31 41.02 -12.09 0.23
C ILE A 31 40.53 -13.56 0.42
N GLY A 32 39.36 -13.90 -0.13
CA GLY A 32 38.79 -15.24 -0.06
C GLY A 32 39.62 -16.34 -0.76
N ILE A 33 40.52 -15.96 -1.69
CA ILE A 33 41.43 -16.91 -2.37
C ILE A 33 42.55 -17.37 -1.43
N VAL A 34 42.93 -16.57 -0.44
CA VAL A 34 44.12 -16.81 0.41
C VAL A 34 44.00 -18.06 1.27
N PRO A 35 42.88 -18.31 2.03
CA PRO A 35 42.79 -19.47 2.91
C PRO A 35 42.92 -20.82 2.19
N PRO A 36 42.22 -21.08 1.05
CA PRO A 36 42.40 -22.35 0.34
C PRO A 36 43.85 -22.56 -0.16
N ARG A 37 44.53 -21.50 -0.57
CA ARG A 37 45.91 -21.58 -1.00
C ARG A 37 46.85 -21.99 0.15
N ILE A 38 46.69 -21.36 1.32
CA ILE A 38 47.49 -21.67 2.49
C ILE A 38 47.24 -23.12 2.96
N ILE A 39 46.01 -23.57 2.92
CA ILE A 39 45.67 -24.98 3.27
C ILE A 39 46.46 -25.94 2.38
N GLY A 40 46.54 -25.67 1.09
CA GLY A 40 47.36 -26.45 0.18
C GLY A 40 48.86 -26.42 0.50
N ASP A 41 49.39 -25.22 0.75
CA ASP A 41 50.81 -25.06 1.10
C ASP A 41 51.15 -25.78 2.41
N VAL A 42 50.27 -25.80 3.39
CA VAL A 42 50.41 -26.60 4.65
C VAL A 42 50.42 -28.09 4.35
N VAL A 43 49.52 -28.61 3.49
CA VAL A 43 49.45 -30.01 3.10
C VAL A 43 50.75 -30.42 2.41
N ASP A 44 51.25 -29.59 1.50
CA ASP A 44 52.51 -29.84 0.82
C ASP A 44 53.71 -29.80 1.78
N GLY A 45 53.72 -28.88 2.74
CA GLY A 45 54.76 -28.79 3.78
C GLY A 45 54.77 -30.04 4.71
N ILE A 46 53.61 -30.61 5.00
CA ILE A 46 53.53 -31.86 5.75
C ILE A 46 54.06 -33.02 4.93
N ASN A 47 53.66 -33.14 3.67
CA ASN A 47 54.06 -34.24 2.77
C ASN A 47 55.57 -34.23 2.49
N GLN A 48 56.17 -33.07 2.38
CA GLN A 48 57.60 -32.89 2.13
C GLN A 48 58.44 -32.84 3.42
N HIS A 49 57.84 -33.00 4.62
CA HIS A 49 58.50 -32.85 5.92
C HIS A 49 59.20 -31.49 6.10
N SER A 50 58.75 -30.44 5.40
CA SER A 50 59.37 -29.11 5.41
C SER A 50 58.64 -28.11 6.30
N LEU A 51 57.49 -28.51 6.91
CA LEU A 51 56.66 -27.64 7.75
C LEU A 51 57.33 -27.43 9.13
N THR A 52 57.69 -26.16 9.40
CA THR A 52 58.21 -25.76 10.72
C THR A 52 57.12 -25.11 11.58
N ALA A 53 57.29 -25.12 12.90
CA ALA A 53 56.37 -24.42 13.80
C ALA A 53 56.28 -22.91 13.48
N HIS A 54 57.40 -22.29 13.05
CA HIS A 54 57.44 -20.89 12.61
C HIS A 54 56.55 -20.67 11.37
N THR A 55 56.72 -21.49 10.31
CA THR A 55 55.91 -21.41 9.09
C THR A 55 54.45 -21.58 9.36
N LEU A 56 54.07 -22.55 10.21
CA LEU A 56 52.70 -22.80 10.63
C LEU A 56 52.14 -21.56 11.35
N THR A 57 52.90 -20.97 12.27
CA THR A 57 52.47 -19.73 12.96
C THR A 57 52.23 -18.58 11.98
N VAL A 58 53.11 -18.39 11.00
CA VAL A 58 52.96 -17.37 9.95
C VAL A 58 51.67 -17.61 9.15
N TYR A 59 51.40 -18.84 8.73
CA TYR A 59 50.19 -19.19 8.00
C TYR A 59 48.93 -18.95 8.82
N LEU A 60 48.91 -19.30 10.10
CA LEU A 60 47.81 -19.02 11.01
C LEU A 60 47.55 -17.50 11.15
N VAL A 61 48.60 -16.71 11.26
CA VAL A 61 48.49 -15.25 11.31
C VAL A 61 47.94 -14.68 10.02
N ILE A 62 48.41 -15.17 8.84
CA ILE A 62 47.86 -14.73 7.54
C ILE A 62 46.38 -15.06 7.40
N ILE A 63 45.97 -16.27 7.78
CA ILE A 63 44.54 -16.67 7.76
C ILE A 63 43.73 -15.78 8.72
N GLY A 64 44.25 -15.51 9.92
CA GLY A 64 43.61 -14.62 10.89
C GLY A 64 43.41 -13.20 10.35
N VAL A 65 44.48 -12.62 9.75
CA VAL A 65 44.39 -11.30 9.11
C VAL A 65 43.43 -11.31 7.92
N ALA A 66 43.47 -12.35 7.08
CA ALA A 66 42.54 -12.52 5.97
C ALA A 66 41.09 -12.60 6.45
N ALA A 67 40.81 -13.35 7.54
CA ALA A 67 39.47 -13.45 8.13
C ALA A 67 38.95 -12.10 8.63
N VAL A 68 39.77 -11.34 9.36
CA VAL A 68 39.41 -9.98 9.81
C VAL A 68 39.19 -9.04 8.61
N GLY A 69 40.10 -9.05 7.64
CA GLY A 69 39.98 -8.25 6.43
C GLY A 69 38.73 -8.57 5.64
N GLN A 70 38.41 -9.86 5.50
CA GLN A 70 37.18 -10.31 4.84
C GLN A 70 35.91 -9.89 5.61
N TYR A 71 35.94 -9.96 6.94
CA TYR A 71 34.85 -9.50 7.78
C TYR A 71 34.58 -7.99 7.56
N LEU A 72 35.62 -7.16 7.62
CA LEU A 72 35.50 -5.72 7.40
C LEU A 72 35.00 -5.39 5.99
N ALA A 73 35.56 -6.06 4.98
CA ALA A 73 35.13 -5.88 3.60
C ALA A 73 33.65 -6.28 3.41
N ARG A 74 33.22 -7.39 4.03
CA ARG A 74 31.81 -7.83 4.02
C ARG A 74 30.89 -6.83 4.71
N TYR A 75 31.28 -6.28 5.82
CA TYR A 75 30.52 -5.25 6.53
C TYR A 75 30.32 -4.01 5.63
N LEU A 76 31.41 -3.53 4.99
CA LEU A 76 31.37 -2.37 4.11
C LEU A 76 30.42 -2.56 2.92
N TRP A 77 30.61 -3.62 2.14
CA TRP A 77 29.76 -3.83 0.97
C TRP A 77 28.31 -4.08 1.33
N ARG A 78 28.07 -4.84 2.41
CA ARG A 78 26.72 -5.15 2.86
C ARG A 78 25.96 -3.89 3.26
N ASN A 79 26.59 -3.04 4.04
CA ASN A 79 26.00 -1.78 4.48
C ASN A 79 25.79 -0.82 3.29
N ALA A 80 26.72 -0.76 2.35
CA ALA A 80 26.62 0.09 1.17
C ALA A 80 25.47 -0.36 0.23
N ILE A 81 25.43 -1.64 -0.16
CA ILE A 81 24.44 -2.13 -1.13
C ILE A 81 23.03 -2.13 -0.53
N TRP A 82 22.84 -2.65 0.69
CA TRP A 82 21.53 -2.67 1.32
C TRP A 82 21.08 -1.29 1.78
N GLY A 83 21.98 -0.43 2.23
CA GLY A 83 21.67 0.98 2.51
C GLY A 83 21.17 1.72 1.27
N GLY A 84 21.81 1.47 0.12
CA GLY A 84 21.36 1.99 -1.17
C GLY A 84 19.98 1.46 -1.57
N ALA A 85 19.73 0.16 -1.38
CA ALA A 85 18.44 -0.45 -1.70
C ALA A 85 17.30 0.12 -0.84
N ALA A 86 17.50 0.24 0.46
CA ALA A 86 16.54 0.86 1.39
C ALA A 86 16.29 2.34 1.06
N GLY A 87 17.33 3.08 0.62
CA GLY A 87 17.20 4.45 0.14
C GLY A 87 16.30 4.57 -1.11
N LEU A 88 16.39 3.60 -2.03
CA LEU A 88 15.49 3.53 -3.19
C LEU A 88 14.05 3.30 -2.76
N GLU A 89 13.81 2.31 -1.89
CA GLU A 89 12.47 1.99 -1.38
C GLU A 89 11.85 3.23 -0.71
N ARG A 90 12.59 3.90 0.17
CA ARG A 90 12.16 5.15 0.81
C ARG A 90 11.77 6.21 -0.23
N THR A 91 12.63 6.45 -1.22
CA THR A 91 12.38 7.48 -2.23
C THR A 91 11.12 7.19 -3.06
N LEU A 92 10.90 5.93 -3.44
CA LEU A 92 9.71 5.54 -4.20
C LEU A 92 8.46 5.59 -3.33
N ARG A 93 8.54 5.20 -2.04
CA ARG A 93 7.43 5.29 -1.09
C ARG A 93 7.00 6.73 -0.85
N GLU A 94 7.95 7.63 -0.65
CA GLU A 94 7.68 9.06 -0.53
C GLU A 94 7.00 9.62 -1.78
N ARG A 95 7.47 9.25 -2.98
CA ARG A 95 6.85 9.66 -4.26
C ARG A 95 5.43 9.14 -4.41
N LEU A 96 5.19 7.86 -4.09
CA LEU A 96 3.85 7.26 -4.16
C LEU A 96 2.89 7.93 -3.18
N PHE A 97 3.33 8.15 -1.94
CA PHE A 97 2.49 8.79 -0.93
C PHE A 97 2.09 10.20 -1.33
N TRP A 98 3.06 11.02 -1.79
CA TRP A 98 2.76 12.36 -2.32
C TRP A 98 1.86 12.33 -3.54
N HIS A 99 2.03 11.32 -4.40
CA HIS A 99 1.17 11.15 -5.57
C HIS A 99 -0.26 10.81 -5.16
N PHE A 100 -0.43 9.88 -4.23
CA PHE A 100 -1.76 9.55 -3.70
C PHE A 100 -2.47 10.77 -3.12
N MET A 101 -1.78 11.60 -2.33
CA MET A 101 -2.38 12.82 -1.76
C MET A 101 -2.86 13.83 -2.82
N LYS A 102 -2.41 13.72 -4.06
CA LYS A 102 -2.81 14.62 -5.18
C LYS A 102 -3.88 14.04 -6.08
N MET A 103 -4.26 12.79 -5.90
CA MET A 103 -5.24 12.13 -6.74
C MET A 103 -6.66 12.50 -6.32
N ASP A 104 -7.58 12.46 -7.29
CA ASP A 104 -8.99 12.77 -7.12
C ASP A 104 -9.86 11.55 -6.77
N ALA A 105 -11.15 11.79 -6.57
CA ALA A 105 -12.13 10.77 -6.22
C ALA A 105 -12.22 9.66 -7.30
N THR A 106 -12.01 9.98 -8.58
CA THR A 106 -12.06 9.01 -9.68
C THR A 106 -10.96 7.95 -9.52
N PHE A 107 -9.75 8.39 -9.16
CA PHE A 107 -8.64 7.49 -8.89
C PHE A 107 -8.97 6.51 -7.75
N TYR A 108 -9.53 7.00 -6.64
CA TYR A 108 -9.89 6.16 -5.49
C TYR A 108 -11.11 5.27 -5.72
N GLN A 109 -11.96 5.58 -6.70
CA GLN A 109 -13.01 4.67 -7.16
C GLN A 109 -12.45 3.53 -8.01
N GLN A 110 -11.38 3.79 -8.78
CA GLN A 110 -10.73 2.79 -9.63
C GLN A 110 -9.81 1.86 -8.84
N TYR A 111 -9.05 2.39 -7.88
CA TYR A 111 -8.07 1.66 -7.09
C TYR A 111 -8.53 1.49 -5.64
N ARG A 112 -8.68 0.25 -5.20
CA ARG A 112 -9.02 -0.02 -3.79
C ARG A 112 -7.85 0.32 -2.87
N THR A 113 -8.15 0.81 -1.66
CA THR A 113 -7.13 1.16 -0.66
C THR A 113 -6.16 0.01 -0.37
N GLY A 114 -6.67 -1.23 -0.29
CA GLY A 114 -5.84 -2.42 -0.06
C GLY A 114 -4.84 -2.67 -1.20
N ASP A 115 -5.23 -2.42 -2.46
CA ASP A 115 -4.36 -2.57 -3.62
C ASP A 115 -3.26 -1.48 -3.62
N LEU A 116 -3.63 -0.23 -3.32
CA LEU A 116 -2.67 0.88 -3.18
C LEU A 116 -1.65 0.61 -2.07
N MET A 117 -2.09 0.05 -0.93
CA MET A 117 -1.21 -0.37 0.15
C MET A 117 -0.29 -1.52 -0.27
N ALA A 118 -0.80 -2.50 -1.04
CA ALA A 118 0.04 -3.58 -1.58
C ALA A 118 1.13 -3.06 -2.54
N HIS A 119 0.83 -2.05 -3.36
CA HIS A 119 1.82 -1.37 -4.21
C HIS A 119 2.86 -0.61 -3.38
N ALA A 120 2.44 0.11 -2.33
CA ALA A 120 3.32 0.88 -1.45
C ALA A 120 4.19 0.02 -0.51
N THR A 121 3.88 -1.28 -0.36
CA THR A 121 4.61 -2.24 0.48
C THR A 121 5.26 -3.34 -0.36
N ASN A 122 4.48 -4.29 -0.84
CA ASN A 122 4.98 -5.51 -1.49
C ASN A 122 5.75 -5.22 -2.79
N ASP A 123 5.22 -4.33 -3.64
CA ASP A 123 5.88 -4.00 -4.91
C ASP A 123 7.17 -3.21 -4.69
N LEU A 124 7.18 -2.26 -3.76
CA LEU A 124 8.40 -1.53 -3.41
C LEU A 124 9.47 -2.44 -2.81
N THR A 125 9.10 -3.39 -1.94
CA THR A 125 10.03 -4.39 -1.41
C THR A 125 10.58 -5.30 -2.53
N ALA A 126 9.79 -5.63 -3.56
CA ALA A 126 10.28 -6.38 -4.71
C ALA A 126 11.30 -5.57 -5.52
N VAL A 127 11.10 -4.26 -5.69
CA VAL A 127 12.05 -3.36 -6.35
C VAL A 127 13.32 -3.16 -5.50
N GLU A 128 13.19 -3.00 -4.19
CA GLU A 128 14.31 -2.95 -3.24
C GLU A 128 15.20 -4.19 -3.37
N ARG A 129 14.59 -5.39 -3.43
CA ARG A 129 15.32 -6.65 -3.60
C ARG A 129 16.14 -6.71 -4.89
N VAL A 130 15.70 -6.05 -5.96
CA VAL A 130 16.52 -5.92 -7.18
C VAL A 130 17.74 -5.02 -6.94
N ALA A 131 17.53 -3.87 -6.30
CA ALA A 131 18.59 -2.89 -6.04
C ALA A 131 19.62 -3.36 -4.99
N GLY A 132 19.21 -4.26 -4.07
CA GLY A 132 20.09 -4.90 -3.09
C GLY A 132 20.52 -6.29 -3.55
N GLY A 133 19.64 -7.27 -3.35
CA GLY A 133 19.92 -8.69 -3.64
C GLY A 133 20.23 -8.97 -5.10
N GLY A 134 19.56 -8.30 -6.05
CA GLY A 134 19.81 -8.48 -7.49
C GLY A 134 21.21 -8.01 -7.89
N ILE A 135 21.63 -6.83 -7.43
CA ILE A 135 23.00 -6.33 -7.66
C ILE A 135 24.02 -7.24 -7.00
N LEU A 136 23.74 -7.69 -5.76
CA LEU A 136 24.62 -8.59 -5.04
C LEU A 136 24.78 -9.91 -5.80
N GLN A 137 23.68 -10.56 -6.21
CA GLN A 137 23.71 -11.82 -6.97
C GLN A 137 24.49 -11.67 -8.28
N PHE A 138 24.29 -10.57 -9.00
CA PHE A 138 25.00 -10.30 -10.24
C PHE A 138 26.50 -10.06 -10.01
N ALA A 139 26.82 -9.17 -9.09
CA ALA A 139 28.21 -8.83 -8.80
C ALA A 139 28.98 -10.00 -8.18
N ASP A 140 28.38 -10.71 -7.23
CA ASP A 140 29.01 -11.87 -6.57
C ASP A 140 29.26 -13.01 -7.57
N SER A 141 28.30 -13.30 -8.46
CA SER A 141 28.48 -14.32 -9.48
C SER A 141 29.66 -14.04 -10.42
N ILE A 142 29.83 -12.79 -10.83
CA ILE A 142 30.92 -12.39 -11.73
C ILE A 142 32.24 -12.25 -10.97
N ILE A 143 32.20 -11.57 -9.81
CA ILE A 143 33.42 -11.25 -9.06
C ILE A 143 33.95 -12.49 -8.33
N THR A 144 33.14 -13.12 -7.48
CA THR A 144 33.59 -14.29 -6.70
C THR A 144 33.78 -15.50 -7.61
N GLY A 145 32.84 -15.75 -8.53
CA GLY A 145 32.95 -16.82 -9.52
C GLY A 145 34.15 -16.63 -10.45
N GLY A 146 34.32 -15.41 -10.99
CA GLY A 146 35.42 -15.08 -11.89
C GLY A 146 36.79 -15.12 -11.23
N THR A 147 36.94 -14.52 -10.04
CA THR A 147 38.21 -14.55 -9.29
C THR A 147 38.60 -15.95 -8.88
N THR A 148 37.64 -16.78 -8.42
CA THR A 148 37.88 -18.18 -8.08
C THR A 148 38.30 -18.98 -9.31
N LEU A 149 37.61 -18.81 -10.44
CA LEU A 149 37.96 -19.47 -11.70
C LEU A 149 39.38 -19.08 -12.18
N ILE A 150 39.71 -17.81 -12.15
CA ILE A 150 41.06 -17.31 -12.48
C ILE A 150 42.09 -17.91 -11.53
N ALA A 151 41.83 -17.94 -10.23
CA ALA A 151 42.74 -18.55 -9.25
C ALA A 151 42.97 -20.03 -9.51
N MET A 152 41.93 -20.82 -9.83
CA MET A 152 42.04 -22.25 -10.19
C MET A 152 42.89 -22.43 -11.45
N MET A 153 42.68 -21.59 -12.47
CA MET A 153 43.42 -21.70 -13.75
C MET A 153 44.90 -21.27 -13.62
N THR A 154 45.16 -20.21 -12.88
CA THR A 154 46.53 -19.59 -12.85
C THR A 154 47.39 -20.13 -11.73
N LEU A 155 46.80 -20.48 -10.56
CA LEU A 155 47.55 -20.93 -9.39
C LEU A 155 47.75 -22.43 -9.34
N ILE A 156 46.92 -23.20 -10.09
CA ILE A 156 46.93 -24.66 -10.04
C ILE A 156 47.11 -25.24 -11.45
N ASP A 157 46.02 -25.44 -12.20
CA ASP A 157 46.10 -25.96 -13.58
C ASP A 157 44.81 -25.62 -14.37
N TRP A 158 44.99 -25.03 -15.56
CA TRP A 158 43.86 -24.59 -16.39
C TRP A 158 43.09 -25.78 -17.02
N ARG A 159 43.75 -26.91 -17.31
CA ARG A 159 43.13 -28.07 -17.92
C ARG A 159 42.22 -28.77 -16.93
N LEU A 160 42.70 -28.96 -15.69
CA LEU A 160 41.91 -29.50 -14.61
C LEU A 160 40.68 -28.61 -14.32
N THR A 161 40.87 -27.30 -14.37
CA THR A 161 39.80 -26.35 -14.18
C THR A 161 38.70 -26.44 -15.22
N LEU A 162 39.05 -26.55 -16.52
CA LEU A 162 38.08 -26.70 -17.59
C LEU A 162 37.24 -27.97 -17.41
N ILE A 163 37.88 -29.11 -17.09
CA ILE A 163 37.17 -30.37 -16.88
C ILE A 163 36.23 -30.31 -15.65
N ALA A 164 36.72 -29.73 -14.55
CA ALA A 164 35.95 -29.62 -13.31
C ALA A 164 34.71 -28.73 -13.48
N VAL A 165 34.77 -27.71 -14.35
CA VAL A 165 33.67 -26.75 -14.56
C VAL A 165 32.64 -27.23 -15.57
N VAL A 166 32.97 -28.20 -16.45
CA VAL A 166 32.05 -28.75 -17.47
C VAL A 166 30.67 -29.18 -16.90
N PRO A 167 30.53 -29.79 -15.70
CA PRO A 167 29.22 -30.15 -15.16
C PRO A 167 28.39 -28.94 -14.68
N PHE A 168 28.96 -27.77 -14.38
CA PHE A 168 28.25 -26.65 -13.79
C PHE A 168 27.16 -26.01 -14.67
N PRO A 169 27.30 -25.86 -15.99
CA PRO A 169 26.20 -25.46 -16.87
C PRO A 169 24.94 -26.32 -16.72
N LEU A 170 25.10 -27.61 -16.39
CA LEU A 170 23.99 -28.51 -16.14
C LEU A 170 23.18 -28.10 -14.88
N LEU A 171 23.84 -27.47 -13.87
CA LEU A 171 23.14 -26.89 -12.72
C LEU A 171 22.10 -25.86 -13.16
N ALA A 172 22.45 -24.98 -14.09
CA ALA A 172 21.52 -23.95 -14.57
C ALA A 172 20.32 -24.58 -15.32
N VAL A 173 20.57 -25.62 -16.12
CA VAL A 173 19.54 -26.35 -16.85
C VAL A 173 18.60 -27.08 -15.90
N VAL A 174 19.14 -27.85 -14.96
CA VAL A 174 18.36 -28.62 -13.98
C VAL A 174 17.57 -27.69 -13.05
N SER A 175 18.21 -26.62 -12.54
CA SER A 175 17.54 -25.62 -11.71
C SER A 175 16.38 -24.94 -12.44
N ARG A 176 16.54 -24.62 -13.72
CA ARG A 176 15.46 -24.04 -14.54
C ARG A 176 14.32 -25.03 -14.76
N TYR A 177 14.64 -26.29 -15.07
CA TYR A 177 13.63 -27.32 -15.33
C TYR A 177 12.83 -27.66 -14.06
N LEU A 178 13.51 -28.01 -12.97
CA LEU A 178 12.87 -28.30 -11.69
C LEU A 178 12.16 -27.06 -11.13
N GLY A 179 12.79 -25.90 -11.18
CA GLY A 179 12.20 -24.64 -10.71
C GLY A 179 10.89 -24.31 -11.43
N LYS A 180 10.79 -24.55 -12.75
CA LYS A 180 9.53 -24.38 -13.50
C LYS A 180 8.44 -25.34 -13.01
N LYS A 181 8.79 -26.62 -12.77
CA LYS A 181 7.83 -27.61 -12.26
C LYS A 181 7.37 -27.27 -10.84
N ILE A 182 8.30 -26.93 -9.96
CA ILE A 182 8.00 -26.49 -8.58
C ILE A 182 7.09 -25.26 -8.61
N HIS A 183 7.37 -24.28 -9.47
CA HIS A 183 6.55 -23.06 -9.57
C HIS A 183 5.10 -23.36 -10.00
N VAL A 184 4.87 -24.29 -10.93
CA VAL A 184 3.52 -24.70 -11.33
C VAL A 184 2.80 -25.42 -10.19
N ALA A 185 3.48 -26.37 -9.54
CA ALA A 185 2.94 -27.10 -8.40
C ALA A 185 2.64 -26.16 -7.21
N PHE A 186 3.52 -25.21 -6.94
CA PHE A 186 3.35 -24.20 -5.88
C PHE A 186 2.13 -23.29 -6.11
N ARG A 187 1.85 -22.88 -7.36
CA ARG A 187 0.61 -22.14 -7.68
C ARG A 187 -0.65 -22.95 -7.36
N ALA A 188 -0.65 -24.24 -7.68
CA ALA A 188 -1.75 -25.13 -7.33
C ALA A 188 -1.92 -25.27 -5.80
N SER A 189 -0.80 -25.38 -5.07
CA SER A 189 -0.75 -25.38 -3.61
C SER A 189 -1.30 -24.10 -3.01
N GLN A 190 -0.89 -22.94 -3.52
CA GLN A 190 -1.37 -21.65 -3.06
C GLN A 190 -2.88 -21.48 -3.29
N ALA A 191 -3.39 -21.93 -4.44
CA ALA A 191 -4.83 -21.92 -4.72
C ALA A 191 -5.60 -22.86 -3.77
N ALA A 192 -5.05 -24.03 -3.41
CA ALA A 192 -5.65 -24.93 -2.43
C ALA A 192 -5.66 -24.33 -1.03
N PHE A 193 -4.57 -23.68 -0.63
CA PHE A 193 -4.47 -22.98 0.65
C PHE A 193 -5.45 -21.80 0.75
N SER A 194 -5.62 -21.03 -0.34
CA SER A 194 -6.63 -19.96 -0.38
C SER A 194 -8.05 -20.49 -0.20
N ARG A 195 -8.39 -21.63 -0.82
CA ARG A 195 -9.70 -22.26 -0.61
C ARG A 195 -9.91 -22.71 0.84
N LEU A 196 -8.87 -23.29 1.45
CA LEU A 196 -8.90 -23.69 2.86
C LEU A 196 -9.11 -22.48 3.79
N ASN A 197 -8.40 -21.39 3.54
CA ASN A 197 -8.56 -20.15 4.31
C ASN A 197 -9.95 -19.54 4.14
N ASN A 198 -10.48 -19.51 2.92
CA ASN A 198 -11.84 -19.02 2.67
C ASN A 198 -12.88 -19.86 3.43
N LYS A 199 -12.73 -21.20 3.42
CA LYS A 199 -13.60 -22.09 4.19
C LYS A 199 -13.50 -21.82 5.69
N ALA A 200 -12.29 -21.65 6.23
CA ALA A 200 -12.09 -21.31 7.63
C ALA A 200 -12.74 -19.95 7.98
N GLN A 201 -12.55 -18.95 7.14
CA GLN A 201 -13.14 -17.62 7.33
C GLN A 201 -14.67 -17.69 7.29
N GLU A 202 -15.26 -18.44 6.34
CA GLU A 202 -16.70 -18.65 6.24
C GLU A 202 -17.25 -19.32 7.50
N SER A 203 -16.63 -20.40 7.98
CA SER A 203 -17.02 -21.12 9.19
C SER A 203 -16.93 -20.24 10.44
N ILE A 204 -15.86 -19.45 10.59
CA ILE A 204 -15.67 -18.55 11.74
C ILE A 204 -16.69 -17.41 11.69
N SER A 205 -16.89 -16.79 10.52
CA SER A 205 -17.86 -15.70 10.36
C SER A 205 -19.30 -16.19 10.55
N GLY A 206 -19.60 -17.41 10.07
CA GLY A 206 -20.89 -18.06 10.20
C GLY A 206 -21.12 -18.83 11.51
N ILE A 207 -20.21 -18.75 12.48
CA ILE A 207 -20.22 -19.64 13.67
C ILE A 207 -21.54 -19.61 14.45
N LYS A 208 -22.19 -18.43 14.53
CA LYS A 208 -23.49 -18.29 15.21
C LYS A 208 -24.59 -19.10 14.51
N VAL A 209 -24.58 -19.11 13.17
CA VAL A 209 -25.53 -19.87 12.36
C VAL A 209 -25.28 -21.36 12.47
N ILE A 210 -24.01 -21.79 12.36
CA ILE A 210 -23.58 -23.18 12.50
C ILE A 210 -24.04 -23.75 13.85
N LYS A 211 -23.82 -23.00 14.93
CA LYS A 211 -24.23 -23.39 16.30
C LYS A 211 -25.75 -23.39 16.47
N ALA A 212 -26.42 -22.36 15.94
CA ALA A 212 -27.89 -22.30 16.03
C ALA A 212 -28.61 -23.45 15.31
N LEU A 213 -28.00 -23.99 14.25
CA LEU A 213 -28.55 -25.09 13.46
C LEU A 213 -27.94 -26.47 13.82
N GLY A 214 -26.99 -26.55 14.79
CA GLY A 214 -26.38 -27.81 15.22
C GLY A 214 -25.53 -28.49 14.12
N GLN A 215 -24.93 -27.72 13.20
CA GLN A 215 -24.22 -28.23 12.03
C GLN A 215 -22.69 -28.32 12.23
N GLU A 216 -22.18 -28.26 13.45
CA GLU A 216 -20.74 -28.27 13.76
C GLU A 216 -20.03 -29.51 13.20
N LYS A 217 -20.67 -30.70 13.31
CA LYS A 217 -20.08 -31.95 12.81
C LYS A 217 -19.97 -31.97 11.29
N ALA A 218 -20.98 -31.44 10.60
CA ALA A 218 -20.99 -31.37 9.14
C ALA A 218 -19.94 -30.38 8.63
N ASP A 219 -19.85 -29.20 9.25
CA ASP A 219 -18.88 -28.18 8.89
C ASP A 219 -17.44 -28.63 9.12
N VAL A 220 -17.14 -29.31 10.26
CA VAL A 220 -15.84 -29.93 10.56
C VAL A 220 -15.50 -31.03 9.55
N ALA A 221 -16.47 -31.85 9.12
CA ALA A 221 -16.24 -32.89 8.12
C ALA A 221 -15.86 -32.29 6.76
N ASP A 222 -16.55 -31.24 6.31
CA ASP A 222 -16.24 -30.52 5.08
C ASP A 222 -14.85 -29.84 5.15
N PHE A 223 -14.53 -29.19 6.28
CA PHE A 223 -13.22 -28.60 6.51
C PHE A 223 -12.08 -29.64 6.46
N ASN A 224 -12.28 -30.80 7.09
CA ASN A 224 -11.31 -31.92 7.03
C ASN A 224 -11.11 -32.43 5.60
N GLN A 225 -12.17 -32.52 4.80
CA GLN A 225 -12.07 -32.89 3.39
C GLN A 225 -11.21 -31.88 2.62
N GLN A 226 -11.36 -30.58 2.89
CA GLN A 226 -10.57 -29.52 2.27
C GLN A 226 -9.10 -29.58 2.72
N ILE A 227 -8.84 -29.93 3.99
CA ILE A 227 -7.48 -30.20 4.52
C ILE A 227 -6.83 -31.35 3.73
N ASP A 228 -7.51 -32.47 3.60
CA ASP A 228 -6.97 -33.65 2.91
C ASP A 228 -6.63 -33.36 1.44
N GLN A 229 -7.47 -32.60 0.75
CA GLN A 229 -7.17 -32.14 -0.61
C GLN A 229 -5.92 -31.25 -0.64
N THR A 230 -5.80 -30.31 0.29
CA THR A 230 -4.67 -29.40 0.40
C THR A 230 -3.37 -30.17 0.69
N ILE A 231 -3.42 -31.16 1.60
CA ILE A 231 -2.27 -32.03 1.90
C ILE A 231 -1.82 -32.83 0.66
N LYS A 232 -2.76 -33.38 -0.12
CA LYS A 232 -2.42 -34.13 -1.35
C LYS A 232 -1.70 -33.25 -2.37
N ILE A 233 -2.17 -32.00 -2.54
CA ILE A 233 -1.55 -31.04 -3.48
C ILE A 233 -0.17 -30.62 -2.95
N ASN A 234 -0.04 -30.30 -1.65
CA ASN A 234 1.23 -29.93 -1.03
C ASN A 234 2.26 -31.06 -1.08
N ARG A 235 1.84 -32.31 -0.94
CA ARG A 235 2.73 -33.47 -1.10
C ARG A 235 3.44 -33.48 -2.44
N HIS A 236 2.75 -33.10 -3.52
CA HIS A 236 3.37 -33.03 -4.85
C HIS A 236 4.44 -31.93 -4.92
N VAL A 237 4.18 -30.77 -4.30
CA VAL A 237 5.19 -29.69 -4.19
C VAL A 237 6.41 -30.20 -3.42
N ASN A 238 6.18 -30.82 -2.25
CA ASN A 238 7.24 -31.29 -1.37
C ASN A 238 8.11 -32.36 -2.05
N VAL A 239 7.52 -33.27 -2.85
CA VAL A 239 8.28 -34.28 -3.61
C VAL A 239 9.18 -33.61 -4.66
N LEU A 240 8.65 -32.61 -5.41
CA LEU A 240 9.46 -31.90 -6.40
C LEU A 240 10.59 -31.08 -5.75
N ASP A 241 10.28 -30.42 -4.63
CA ASP A 241 11.24 -29.64 -3.85
C ASP A 241 12.34 -30.53 -3.26
N SER A 242 11.96 -31.70 -2.70
CA SER A 242 12.91 -32.70 -2.16
C SER A 242 13.84 -33.31 -3.21
N LEU A 243 13.50 -33.24 -4.49
CA LEU A 243 14.37 -33.68 -5.59
C LEU A 243 15.40 -32.62 -5.99
N PHE A 244 15.20 -31.36 -5.57
CA PHE A 244 16.05 -30.26 -5.99
C PHE A 244 17.48 -30.41 -5.47
N ASP A 245 17.65 -30.54 -4.16
CA ASP A 245 18.96 -30.65 -3.51
C ASP A 245 19.76 -31.91 -3.94
N PRO A 246 19.17 -33.12 -4.01
CA PRO A 246 19.87 -34.29 -4.51
C PRO A 246 20.33 -34.16 -5.95
N ALA A 247 19.51 -33.56 -6.84
CA ALA A 247 19.88 -33.37 -8.25
C ALA A 247 21.11 -32.45 -8.40
N ILE A 248 21.13 -31.38 -7.60
CA ILE A 248 22.25 -30.45 -7.55
C ILE A 248 23.49 -31.12 -6.96
N THR A 249 23.35 -31.80 -5.84
CA THR A 249 24.46 -32.51 -5.17
C THR A 249 25.07 -33.53 -6.09
N MET A 250 24.27 -34.23 -6.90
CA MET A 250 24.79 -35.19 -7.88
C MET A 250 25.68 -34.52 -8.96
N ILE A 251 25.27 -33.36 -9.47
CA ILE A 251 26.06 -32.60 -10.43
C ILE A 251 27.37 -32.11 -9.83
N ILE A 252 27.31 -31.62 -8.60
CA ILE A 252 28.49 -31.20 -7.85
C ILE A 252 29.41 -32.42 -7.61
N ALA A 253 28.85 -33.56 -7.22
CA ALA A 253 29.61 -34.79 -7.00
C ALA A 253 30.31 -35.26 -8.25
N LEU A 254 29.71 -35.12 -9.46
CA LEU A 254 30.39 -35.40 -10.74
C LEU A 254 31.60 -34.50 -10.93
N SER A 255 31.50 -33.21 -10.61
CA SER A 255 32.62 -32.27 -10.70
C SER A 255 33.74 -32.61 -9.70
N TYR A 256 33.40 -32.95 -8.47
CA TYR A 256 34.36 -33.42 -7.46
C TYR A 256 35.00 -34.76 -7.86
N GLY A 257 34.21 -35.71 -8.36
CA GLY A 257 34.71 -36.99 -8.82
C GLY A 257 35.71 -36.86 -9.98
N ALA A 258 35.36 -36.05 -11.00
CA ALA A 258 36.27 -35.73 -12.09
C ALA A 258 37.57 -35.08 -11.60
N THR A 259 37.44 -34.12 -10.65
CA THR A 259 38.58 -33.44 -10.03
C THR A 259 39.50 -34.40 -9.26
N ILE A 260 38.93 -35.30 -8.46
CA ILE A 260 39.72 -36.24 -7.65
C ILE A 260 40.43 -37.29 -8.57
N ILE A 261 39.72 -37.82 -9.55
CA ILE A 261 40.27 -38.81 -10.47
C ILE A 261 41.40 -38.20 -11.31
N LEU A 262 41.13 -37.12 -12.02
CA LEU A 262 42.12 -36.51 -12.92
C LEU A 262 43.20 -35.74 -12.14
N GLY A 263 42.85 -35.05 -11.09
CA GLY A 263 43.80 -34.40 -10.19
C GLY A 263 44.71 -35.38 -9.49
N GLY A 264 44.20 -36.58 -9.08
CA GLY A 264 45.01 -37.67 -8.58
C GLY A 264 46.00 -38.19 -9.61
N LEU A 265 45.57 -38.37 -10.87
CA LEU A 265 46.48 -38.72 -11.96
C LEU A 265 47.53 -37.63 -12.20
N TYR A 266 47.19 -36.36 -12.12
CA TYR A 266 48.16 -35.27 -12.26
C TYR A 266 49.16 -35.23 -11.10
N VAL A 267 48.74 -35.58 -9.89
CA VAL A 267 49.65 -35.72 -8.73
C VAL A 267 50.63 -36.86 -8.95
N THR A 268 50.17 -38.06 -9.41
CA THR A 268 51.04 -39.22 -9.68
C THR A 268 52.04 -38.97 -10.79
N HIS A 269 51.70 -38.14 -11.78
CA HIS A 269 52.60 -37.73 -12.86
C HIS A 269 53.44 -36.47 -12.51
N GLY A 270 53.37 -35.94 -11.30
CA GLY A 270 54.14 -34.76 -10.85
C GLY A 270 53.74 -33.45 -11.51
N VAL A 271 52.54 -33.34 -12.12
CA VAL A 271 52.03 -32.10 -12.75
C VAL A 271 51.56 -31.11 -11.72
N ILE A 272 50.93 -31.57 -10.66
CA ILE A 272 50.47 -30.78 -9.51
C ILE A 272 50.87 -31.48 -8.20
N THR A 273 50.89 -30.74 -7.10
CA THR A 273 51.13 -31.30 -5.75
C THR A 273 49.85 -31.79 -5.10
N ILE A 274 49.96 -32.56 -4.00
CA ILE A 274 48.79 -32.96 -3.19
C ILE A 274 48.12 -31.74 -2.61
N GLY A 275 48.89 -30.75 -2.12
CA GLY A 275 48.36 -29.49 -1.59
C GLY A 275 47.63 -28.68 -2.66
N ASN A 276 48.12 -28.67 -3.91
CA ASN A 276 47.39 -28.04 -5.02
C ASN A 276 46.05 -28.69 -5.28
N LEU A 277 45.95 -30.03 -5.17
CA LEU A 277 44.68 -30.75 -5.34
C LEU A 277 43.69 -30.37 -4.20
N VAL A 278 44.16 -30.29 -2.96
CA VAL A 278 43.33 -29.88 -1.79
C VAL A 278 42.84 -28.44 -1.96
N SER A 279 43.73 -27.51 -2.36
CA SER A 279 43.34 -26.13 -2.69
C SER A 279 42.29 -26.09 -3.79
N PHE A 280 42.46 -26.89 -4.86
CA PHE A 280 41.53 -26.96 -5.97
C PHE A 280 40.13 -27.42 -5.55
N VAL A 281 40.03 -28.47 -4.75
CA VAL A 281 38.77 -29.00 -4.19
C VAL A 281 38.07 -27.93 -3.35
N THR A 282 38.84 -27.14 -2.57
CA THR A 282 38.28 -26.04 -1.77
C THR A 282 37.76 -24.89 -2.65
N TYR A 283 38.51 -24.50 -3.69
CA TYR A 283 38.06 -23.50 -4.67
C TYR A 283 36.81 -23.96 -5.44
N LEU A 284 36.76 -25.24 -5.80
CA LEU A 284 35.59 -25.82 -6.48
C LEU A 284 34.32 -25.67 -5.64
N GLY A 285 34.45 -25.87 -4.30
CA GLY A 285 33.35 -25.60 -3.38
C GLY A 285 32.89 -24.16 -3.37
N MET A 286 33.81 -23.20 -3.51
CA MET A 286 33.48 -21.77 -3.59
C MET A 286 32.74 -21.39 -4.87
N MET A 287 32.86 -22.17 -5.96
CA MET A 287 32.17 -21.93 -7.24
C MET A 287 30.67 -22.29 -7.19
N VAL A 288 30.24 -23.10 -6.25
CA VAL A 288 28.85 -23.60 -6.16
C VAL A 288 27.86 -22.45 -6.00
N TRP A 289 28.09 -21.58 -5.03
CA TRP A 289 27.17 -20.46 -4.74
C TRP A 289 27.02 -19.47 -5.89
N PRO A 290 28.08 -18.96 -6.54
CA PRO A 290 27.97 -18.10 -7.71
C PRO A 290 27.11 -18.66 -8.84
N MET A 291 27.15 -19.98 -9.08
CA MET A 291 26.33 -20.63 -10.11
C MET A 291 24.84 -20.61 -9.75
N PHE A 292 24.49 -20.82 -8.47
CA PHE A 292 23.12 -20.65 -7.98
C PHE A 292 22.62 -19.22 -8.10
N ALA A 293 23.47 -18.26 -7.73
CA ALA A 293 23.11 -16.86 -7.72
C ALA A 293 22.66 -16.36 -9.12
N VAL A 294 23.26 -16.87 -10.20
CA VAL A 294 22.81 -16.59 -11.58
C VAL A 294 21.37 -17.03 -11.80
N GLY A 295 20.98 -18.22 -11.35
CA GLY A 295 19.61 -18.71 -11.49
C GLY A 295 18.60 -17.88 -10.71
N MET A 296 18.94 -17.50 -9.48
CA MET A 296 18.10 -16.67 -8.61
C MET A 296 17.94 -15.23 -9.13
N LEU A 297 18.98 -14.70 -9.77
CA LEU A 297 18.99 -13.34 -10.33
C LEU A 297 17.84 -13.13 -11.32
N PHE A 298 17.60 -14.07 -12.24
CA PHE A 298 16.53 -13.95 -13.22
C PHE A 298 15.15 -13.81 -12.56
N ASN A 299 14.85 -14.62 -11.55
CA ASN A 299 13.59 -14.55 -10.82
C ASN A 299 13.43 -13.22 -10.06
N THR A 300 14.52 -12.75 -9.45
CA THR A 300 14.53 -11.47 -8.73
C THR A 300 14.27 -10.31 -9.69
N MET A 301 14.94 -10.31 -10.83
CA MET A 301 14.78 -9.28 -11.86
C MET A 301 13.38 -9.29 -12.48
N GLU A 302 12.81 -10.45 -12.78
CA GLU A 302 11.50 -10.57 -13.42
C GLU A 302 10.40 -10.05 -12.50
N ARG A 303 10.40 -10.47 -11.23
CA ARG A 303 9.46 -9.95 -10.23
C ARG A 303 9.62 -8.45 -10.00
N GLY A 304 10.86 -7.99 -9.79
CA GLY A 304 11.10 -6.58 -9.58
C GLY A 304 10.74 -5.71 -10.78
N ASN A 305 10.94 -6.20 -12.02
CA ASN A 305 10.54 -5.48 -13.21
C ASN A 305 9.01 -5.31 -13.29
N ALA A 306 8.25 -6.39 -13.06
CA ALA A 306 6.79 -6.33 -13.04
C ALA A 306 6.27 -5.38 -11.93
N SER A 307 6.86 -5.45 -10.74
CA SER A 307 6.50 -4.57 -9.61
C SER A 307 6.83 -3.10 -9.90
N TYR A 308 7.99 -2.82 -10.49
CA TYR A 308 8.37 -1.46 -10.88
C TYR A 308 7.41 -0.89 -11.94
N ASP A 309 6.99 -1.70 -12.91
CA ASP A 309 6.06 -1.24 -13.95
C ASP A 309 4.70 -0.88 -13.36
N ARG A 310 4.16 -1.67 -12.41
CA ARG A 310 2.93 -1.32 -11.70
C ARG A 310 3.06 -0.03 -10.87
N VAL A 311 4.17 0.13 -10.16
CA VAL A 311 4.44 1.37 -9.40
C VAL A 311 4.51 2.58 -10.33
N MET A 312 5.16 2.45 -11.49
CA MET A 312 5.24 3.53 -12.47
C MET A 312 3.92 3.80 -13.17
N GLU A 313 3.09 2.79 -13.40
CA GLU A 313 1.73 2.94 -13.91
C GLU A 313 0.90 3.84 -12.97
N LEU A 314 0.95 3.60 -11.66
CA LEU A 314 0.29 4.46 -10.67
C LEU A 314 0.86 5.88 -10.68
N LEU A 315 2.19 6.04 -10.67
CA LEU A 315 2.84 7.34 -10.65
C LEU A 315 2.61 8.17 -11.93
N ASN A 316 2.23 7.52 -13.02
CA ASN A 316 1.91 8.18 -14.29
C ASN A 316 0.43 8.57 -14.42
N GLN A 317 -0.44 8.10 -13.51
CA GLN A 317 -1.83 8.56 -13.48
C GLN A 317 -1.87 10.05 -13.18
N GLN A 318 -2.82 10.73 -13.77
CA GLN A 318 -3.03 12.16 -13.55
C GLN A 318 -4.40 12.39 -12.95
N SER A 319 -4.48 13.29 -11.98
CA SER A 319 -5.77 13.72 -11.46
C SER A 319 -6.60 14.36 -12.57
N ALA A 320 -7.87 14.01 -12.62
CA ALA A 320 -8.84 14.65 -13.52
C ALA A 320 -9.20 16.07 -13.06
N ILE A 321 -8.88 16.42 -11.80
CA ILE A 321 -9.06 17.76 -11.25
C ILE A 321 -7.78 18.57 -11.48
N ILE A 322 -7.92 19.62 -12.28
CA ILE A 322 -6.79 20.48 -12.61
C ILE A 322 -6.88 21.74 -11.76
N ASP A 323 -5.89 21.97 -10.93
CA ASP A 323 -5.76 23.23 -10.22
C ASP A 323 -5.42 24.37 -11.18
N ALA A 324 -6.07 25.50 -11.05
CA ALA A 324 -5.87 26.64 -11.92
C ALA A 324 -4.48 27.24 -11.70
N LYS A 325 -3.59 27.17 -12.72
CA LYS A 325 -2.21 27.69 -12.65
C LYS A 325 -2.08 29.18 -12.22
N ARG A 326 -3.14 29.95 -12.39
CA ARG A 326 -3.30 31.35 -11.94
C ARG A 326 -4.72 31.52 -11.41
N GLY A 327 -5.12 30.65 -10.49
CA GLY A 327 -6.43 30.66 -9.90
C GLY A 327 -6.66 31.87 -9.00
N ILE A 328 -7.94 32.14 -8.73
CA ILE A 328 -8.35 33.15 -7.77
C ILE A 328 -7.95 32.68 -6.38
N GLU A 329 -7.07 33.43 -5.71
CA GLU A 329 -6.53 33.09 -4.38
C GLU A 329 -7.41 33.60 -3.22
N GLN A 330 -8.46 34.36 -3.53
CA GLN A 330 -9.42 34.82 -2.51
C GLN A 330 -10.43 33.71 -2.22
N ARG A 331 -10.84 33.59 -0.94
CA ARG A 331 -11.94 32.71 -0.56
C ARG A 331 -13.21 33.13 -1.29
N PRO A 332 -13.96 32.20 -1.88
CA PRO A 332 -15.25 32.50 -2.49
C PRO A 332 -16.22 33.04 -1.45
N HIS A 333 -16.96 34.06 -1.81
CA HIS A 333 -18.02 34.66 -1.00
C HIS A 333 -19.12 35.20 -1.91
N GLY A 334 -20.38 35.08 -1.52
CA GLY A 334 -21.51 35.55 -2.30
C GLY A 334 -22.46 34.42 -2.72
N ASP A 335 -23.19 34.66 -3.80
CA ASP A 335 -24.22 33.73 -4.30
C ASP A 335 -23.59 32.53 -4.99
N ILE A 336 -24.27 31.39 -4.87
CA ILE A 336 -23.92 30.16 -5.60
C ILE A 336 -24.97 29.95 -6.68
N GLN A 337 -24.54 29.89 -7.95
CA GLN A 337 -25.40 29.49 -9.06
C GLN A 337 -24.99 28.11 -9.54
N TYR A 338 -25.90 27.18 -9.50
CA TYR A 338 -25.71 25.80 -9.89
C TYR A 338 -26.54 25.54 -11.14
N GLN A 339 -25.90 25.25 -12.27
CA GLN A 339 -26.55 25.01 -13.56
C GLN A 339 -25.89 23.84 -14.26
N ILE A 340 -26.35 22.63 -13.97
CA ILE A 340 -25.84 21.39 -14.56
C ILE A 340 -26.87 20.84 -15.53
N LYS A 341 -26.47 20.75 -16.80
CA LYS A 341 -27.29 20.12 -17.84
C LYS A 341 -27.24 18.61 -17.73
N GLN A 342 -26.04 18.07 -17.57
CA GLN A 342 -25.83 16.63 -17.44
C GLN A 342 -24.55 16.32 -16.66
N PHE A 343 -24.63 15.30 -15.80
CA PHE A 343 -23.46 14.67 -15.17
C PHE A 343 -23.64 13.17 -15.09
N ASN A 344 -22.57 12.47 -15.45
CA ASN A 344 -22.44 11.02 -15.32
C ASN A 344 -21.17 10.71 -14.52
N TYR A 345 -21.20 9.76 -13.62
CA TYR A 345 -19.98 9.29 -12.98
C TYR A 345 -19.04 8.64 -14.00
N PRO A 346 -17.72 8.81 -13.88
CA PRO A 346 -16.77 8.05 -14.68
C PRO A 346 -17.06 6.54 -14.58
N ASN A 347 -17.09 5.85 -15.72
CA ASN A 347 -17.39 4.42 -15.82
C ASN A 347 -18.85 3.99 -15.52
N ASP A 348 -19.78 4.93 -15.38
CA ASP A 348 -21.21 4.64 -15.29
C ASP A 348 -21.91 5.09 -16.58
N ALA A 349 -22.74 4.18 -17.13
CA ALA A 349 -23.53 4.48 -18.32
C ALA A 349 -24.82 5.27 -18.01
N GLY A 350 -25.18 5.40 -16.74
CA GLY A 350 -26.39 6.09 -16.28
C GLY A 350 -26.17 7.59 -16.06
N THR A 351 -27.17 8.41 -16.42
CA THR A 351 -27.15 9.84 -16.08
C THR A 351 -27.50 10.02 -14.60
N SER A 352 -26.57 10.61 -13.85
CA SER A 352 -26.73 10.83 -12.40
C SER A 352 -27.45 12.13 -12.06
N LEU A 353 -27.23 13.19 -12.88
CA LEU A 353 -27.96 14.46 -12.79
C LEU A 353 -28.31 14.95 -14.19
N SER A 354 -29.51 15.50 -14.35
CA SER A 354 -29.97 16.08 -15.60
C SER A 354 -30.84 17.32 -15.36
N ASN A 355 -30.47 18.43 -16.00
CA ASN A 355 -31.14 19.71 -15.90
C ASN A 355 -31.43 20.16 -14.45
N VAL A 356 -30.40 20.14 -13.60
CA VAL A 356 -30.49 20.62 -12.23
C VAL A 356 -29.99 22.06 -12.19
N ASP A 357 -30.88 22.98 -11.83
CA ASP A 357 -30.57 24.39 -11.67
C ASP A 357 -31.14 24.95 -10.36
N PHE A 358 -30.37 25.78 -9.67
CA PHE A 358 -30.80 26.59 -8.54
C PHE A 358 -29.82 27.75 -8.29
N THR A 359 -30.33 28.75 -7.58
CA THR A 359 -29.50 29.87 -7.10
C THR A 359 -29.67 30.02 -5.60
N LEU A 360 -28.56 29.86 -4.86
CA LEU A 360 -28.53 30.00 -3.42
C LEU A 360 -27.83 31.33 -3.08
N LYS A 361 -28.58 32.27 -2.52
CA LYS A 361 -28.03 33.57 -2.12
C LYS A 361 -27.15 33.44 -0.87
N ALA A 362 -26.19 34.32 -0.75
CA ALA A 362 -25.37 34.42 0.46
C ALA A 362 -26.24 34.49 1.72
N GLY A 363 -25.89 33.71 2.76
CA GLY A 363 -26.62 33.63 4.01
C GLY A 363 -27.89 32.77 4.00
N GLN A 364 -28.28 32.18 2.85
CA GLN A 364 -29.44 31.29 2.77
C GLN A 364 -29.10 29.83 3.07
N THR A 365 -30.12 29.11 3.51
CA THR A 365 -30.08 27.65 3.69
C THR A 365 -30.89 26.96 2.59
N LEU A 366 -30.25 26.04 1.86
CA LEU A 366 -30.88 25.15 0.88
C LEU A 366 -31.10 23.77 1.47
N GLY A 367 -32.34 23.29 1.46
CA GLY A 367 -32.68 21.90 1.76
C GLY A 367 -32.74 21.05 0.49
N ILE A 368 -32.07 19.90 0.49
CA ILE A 368 -32.10 18.94 -0.61
C ILE A 368 -32.69 17.62 -0.11
N VAL A 369 -33.83 17.22 -0.65
CA VAL A 369 -34.52 16.00 -0.23
C VAL A 369 -34.87 15.12 -1.45
N GLY A 370 -35.22 13.88 -1.22
CA GLY A 370 -35.56 12.93 -2.27
C GLY A 370 -35.24 11.50 -1.90
N ARG A 371 -35.62 10.57 -2.76
CA ARG A 371 -35.39 9.12 -2.55
C ARG A 371 -33.90 8.80 -2.46
N VAL A 372 -33.60 7.61 -1.93
CA VAL A 372 -32.23 7.07 -1.99
C VAL A 372 -31.84 6.91 -3.46
N GLY A 373 -30.63 7.35 -3.82
CA GLY A 373 -30.15 7.31 -5.21
C GLY A 373 -30.67 8.44 -6.11
N ALA A 374 -31.42 9.42 -5.59
CA ALA A 374 -31.96 10.54 -6.41
C ALA A 374 -30.91 11.55 -6.87
N GLY A 375 -29.64 11.49 -6.41
CA GLY A 375 -28.57 12.40 -6.81
C GLY A 375 -28.24 13.51 -5.79
N LYS A 376 -28.76 13.46 -4.56
CA LYS A 376 -28.50 14.46 -3.50
C LYS A 376 -27.00 14.68 -3.24
N SER A 377 -26.29 13.62 -2.89
CA SER A 377 -24.83 13.67 -2.64
C SER A 377 -24.04 14.02 -3.89
N THR A 378 -24.57 13.72 -5.09
CA THR A 378 -23.92 14.08 -6.36
C THR A 378 -23.84 15.60 -6.54
N ILE A 379 -24.90 16.35 -6.20
CA ILE A 379 -24.88 17.82 -6.22
C ILE A 379 -23.74 18.35 -5.35
N MET A 380 -23.59 17.83 -4.14
CA MET A 380 -22.55 18.25 -3.20
C MET A 380 -21.15 17.92 -3.69
N LYS A 381 -20.95 16.72 -4.22
CA LYS A 381 -19.65 16.29 -4.78
C LYS A 381 -19.18 17.19 -5.93
N LEU A 382 -20.10 17.71 -6.77
CA LEU A 382 -19.76 18.67 -7.81
C LEU A 382 -19.40 20.03 -7.23
N ILE A 383 -20.09 20.51 -6.20
CA ILE A 383 -19.73 21.76 -5.48
C ILE A 383 -18.36 21.60 -4.80
N LEU A 384 -18.06 20.43 -4.21
CA LEU A 384 -16.76 20.12 -3.59
C LEU A 384 -15.63 19.93 -4.61
N ARG A 385 -15.93 19.98 -5.90
CA ARG A 385 -14.98 19.68 -6.97
C ARG A 385 -14.34 18.29 -6.83
N GLU A 386 -15.12 17.28 -6.37
CA GLU A 386 -14.67 15.89 -6.46
C GLU A 386 -14.66 15.40 -7.91
N PHE A 387 -15.48 16.02 -8.78
CA PHE A 387 -15.57 15.78 -10.22
C PHE A 387 -15.73 17.09 -10.95
N ASP A 388 -14.87 17.35 -11.94
CA ASP A 388 -14.91 18.56 -12.79
C ASP A 388 -15.48 18.29 -14.20
N GLN A 389 -15.79 17.02 -14.54
CA GLN A 389 -16.30 16.61 -15.86
C GLN A 389 -17.83 16.60 -15.87
N TYR A 390 -18.45 17.75 -16.07
CA TYR A 390 -19.91 17.91 -16.20
C TYR A 390 -20.24 18.92 -17.31
N GLU A 391 -21.44 18.80 -17.89
CA GLU A 391 -21.99 19.80 -18.79
C GLU A 391 -22.75 20.85 -17.99
N GLY A 392 -22.36 22.10 -18.12
CA GLY A 392 -22.92 23.21 -17.37
C GLY A 392 -21.86 24.01 -16.65
N HIS A 393 -22.26 24.80 -15.65
CA HIS A 393 -21.36 25.57 -14.82
C HIS A 393 -21.89 25.72 -13.38
N ILE A 394 -20.97 25.84 -12.46
CA ILE A 394 -21.23 26.16 -11.06
C ILE A 394 -20.40 27.42 -10.76
N THR A 395 -21.08 28.48 -10.31
CA THR A 395 -20.37 29.70 -9.92
C THR A 395 -20.56 29.97 -8.43
N TYR A 396 -19.53 30.52 -7.81
CA TYR A 396 -19.57 31.00 -6.43
C TYR A 396 -18.98 32.41 -6.39
N GLY A 397 -19.75 33.38 -5.86
CA GLY A 397 -19.35 34.79 -5.86
C GLY A 397 -19.13 35.37 -7.26
N GLY A 398 -19.87 34.90 -8.27
CA GLY A 398 -19.79 35.34 -9.66
C GLY A 398 -18.69 34.73 -10.53
N HIS A 399 -17.85 33.85 -9.96
CA HIS A 399 -16.79 33.17 -10.68
C HIS A 399 -17.06 31.67 -10.76
N ASP A 400 -16.69 31.01 -11.88
CA ASP A 400 -16.76 29.56 -11.98
C ASP A 400 -15.84 28.92 -10.91
N ILE A 401 -16.34 27.88 -10.23
CA ILE A 401 -15.59 27.22 -9.14
C ILE A 401 -14.25 26.65 -9.63
N LYS A 402 -14.14 26.31 -10.91
CA LYS A 402 -12.89 25.81 -11.55
C LYS A 402 -11.83 26.90 -11.74
N GLN A 403 -12.18 28.18 -11.59
CA GLN A 403 -11.24 29.31 -11.68
C GLN A 403 -10.54 29.59 -10.35
N TYR A 404 -11.06 29.09 -9.23
CA TYR A 404 -10.40 29.25 -7.94
C TYR A 404 -9.22 28.28 -7.80
N ALA A 405 -8.17 28.74 -7.12
CA ALA A 405 -7.13 27.86 -6.63
C ALA A 405 -7.73 26.91 -5.58
N LEU A 406 -7.42 25.61 -5.66
CA LEU A 406 -7.98 24.62 -4.72
C LEU A 406 -7.66 24.95 -3.26
N ASP A 407 -6.45 25.46 -2.99
CA ASP A 407 -6.00 25.86 -1.66
C ASP A 407 -6.79 27.05 -1.07
N SER A 408 -7.50 27.81 -1.89
CA SER A 408 -8.37 28.92 -1.46
C SER A 408 -9.84 28.53 -1.46
N TYR A 409 -10.23 27.64 -2.37
CA TYR A 409 -11.61 27.19 -2.54
C TYR A 409 -12.03 26.20 -1.46
N LEU A 410 -11.29 25.10 -1.30
CA LEU A 410 -11.68 24.02 -0.39
C LEU A 410 -11.74 24.45 1.09
N PRO A 411 -10.82 25.28 1.63
CA PRO A 411 -10.94 25.76 3.01
C PRO A 411 -12.11 26.72 3.26
N ALA A 412 -12.78 27.23 2.22
CA ALA A 412 -14.01 27.99 2.36
C ALA A 412 -15.26 27.10 2.54
N LEU A 413 -15.11 25.80 2.29
CA LEU A 413 -16.18 24.81 2.37
C LEU A 413 -16.03 23.95 3.63
N GLY A 414 -17.06 23.86 4.45
CA GLY A 414 -17.18 22.87 5.52
C GLY A 414 -18.05 21.72 5.01
N TYR A 415 -17.52 20.51 5.01
CA TYR A 415 -18.27 19.33 4.55
C TYR A 415 -18.36 18.26 5.61
N VAL A 416 -19.58 17.79 5.85
CA VAL A 416 -19.87 16.65 6.71
C VAL A 416 -20.50 15.57 5.84
N PRO A 417 -19.76 14.51 5.50
CA PRO A 417 -20.26 13.41 4.69
C PRO A 417 -21.25 12.53 5.46
N GLN A 418 -22.06 11.77 4.73
CA GLN A 418 -22.99 10.78 5.29
C GLN A 418 -22.26 9.76 6.17
N ASP A 419 -21.14 9.20 5.69
CA ASP A 419 -20.27 8.32 6.47
C ASP A 419 -19.11 9.15 7.07
N SER A 420 -19.25 9.52 8.34
CA SER A 420 -18.27 10.34 9.05
C SER A 420 -17.04 9.53 9.42
N PHE A 421 -15.94 9.75 8.69
CA PHE A 421 -14.63 9.14 8.99
C PHE A 421 -13.93 9.88 10.14
N LEU A 422 -13.41 9.12 11.12
CA LEU A 422 -12.59 9.61 12.21
C LEU A 422 -11.22 8.93 12.22
N PHE A 423 -10.20 9.74 12.49
CA PHE A 423 -8.84 9.23 12.62
C PHE A 423 -8.64 8.57 13.99
N SER A 424 -7.78 7.55 14.03
CA SER A 424 -7.36 6.89 15.27
C SER A 424 -6.45 7.81 16.08
N ASN A 425 -7.05 8.83 16.68
CA ASN A 425 -6.42 9.88 17.46
C ASN A 425 -7.38 10.35 18.57
N THR A 426 -7.03 11.38 19.35
CA THR A 426 -7.92 11.94 20.37
C THR A 426 -9.12 12.69 19.75
N ILE A 427 -10.17 12.91 20.53
CA ILE A 427 -11.31 13.78 20.14
C ILE A 427 -10.79 15.17 19.75
N ARG A 428 -9.90 15.75 20.56
CA ARG A 428 -9.26 17.04 20.30
C ARG A 428 -8.59 17.09 18.93
N GLU A 429 -7.74 16.13 18.63
CA GLU A 429 -6.99 16.08 17.37
C GLU A 429 -7.90 15.79 16.17
N ASN A 430 -8.98 15.04 16.37
CA ASN A 430 -9.99 14.87 15.34
C ASN A 430 -10.72 16.17 14.98
N ILE A 431 -11.03 17.02 15.97
CA ILE A 431 -11.62 18.35 15.73
C ILE A 431 -10.59 19.27 15.07
N ARG A 432 -9.34 19.31 15.60
CA ARG A 432 -8.24 20.12 15.08
C ARG A 432 -7.72 19.69 13.71
N PHE A 433 -8.17 18.58 13.17
CA PHE A 433 -7.68 18.07 11.90
C PHE A 433 -7.80 19.08 10.75
N ALA A 434 -8.83 19.93 10.79
CA ALA A 434 -9.04 20.99 9.81
C ALA A 434 -8.06 22.17 9.95
N ASP A 435 -7.61 22.47 11.17
CA ASP A 435 -6.56 23.45 11.49
C ASP A 435 -5.84 23.05 12.80
N PRO A 436 -4.65 22.44 12.72
CA PRO A 436 -3.89 22.01 13.90
C PRO A 436 -3.41 23.15 14.80
N THR A 437 -3.45 24.40 14.34
CA THR A 437 -2.89 25.56 15.05
C THR A 437 -3.86 26.19 16.06
N VAL A 438 -5.14 25.85 16.01
CA VAL A 438 -6.16 26.46 16.87
C VAL A 438 -5.99 26.11 18.34
N SER A 439 -6.39 27.05 19.20
CA SER A 439 -6.34 26.88 20.66
C SER A 439 -7.39 25.87 21.14
N GLN A 440 -7.20 25.37 22.37
CA GLN A 440 -8.18 24.51 23.04
C GLN A 440 -9.56 25.18 23.18
N ALA A 441 -9.59 26.48 23.48
CA ALA A 441 -10.83 27.21 23.63
C ALA A 441 -11.68 27.22 22.35
N VAL A 442 -11.05 27.27 21.17
CA VAL A 442 -11.76 27.18 19.87
C VAL A 442 -12.34 25.79 19.70
N VAL A 443 -11.59 24.75 20.06
CA VAL A 443 -12.07 23.35 20.00
C VAL A 443 -13.29 23.15 20.89
N GLU A 444 -13.27 23.69 22.11
CA GLU A 444 -14.38 23.62 23.05
C GLU A 444 -15.61 24.40 22.55
N ALA A 445 -15.38 25.55 21.93
CA ALA A 445 -16.46 26.37 21.36
C ALA A 445 -17.20 25.64 20.23
N VAL A 446 -16.46 24.98 19.29
CA VAL A 446 -17.12 24.24 18.21
C VAL A 446 -17.73 22.92 18.66
N ALA A 447 -17.18 22.31 19.71
CA ALA A 447 -17.79 21.14 20.35
C ALA A 447 -19.11 21.50 21.04
N ALA A 448 -19.21 22.67 21.63
CA ALA A 448 -20.46 23.18 22.20
C ALA A 448 -21.52 23.41 21.11
N LYS A 449 -21.13 24.01 19.97
CA LYS A 449 -22.03 24.26 18.83
C LYS A 449 -22.61 22.98 18.21
N SER A 450 -21.89 21.88 18.29
CA SER A 450 -22.32 20.53 17.80
C SER A 450 -22.96 19.68 18.91
N ASP A 451 -23.31 20.28 20.06
CA ASP A 451 -23.87 19.61 21.25
C ASP A 451 -23.05 18.37 21.70
N LEU A 452 -21.71 18.51 21.69
CA LEU A 452 -20.81 17.42 22.07
C LEU A 452 -20.14 17.61 23.44
N SER A 453 -20.11 18.87 23.95
CA SER A 453 -19.37 19.25 25.16
C SER A 453 -19.80 18.49 26.41
N GLY A 454 -21.10 18.31 26.63
CA GLY A 454 -21.63 17.59 27.79
C GLY A 454 -21.20 16.12 27.81
N GLN A 455 -21.19 15.49 26.65
CA GLN A 455 -20.77 14.12 26.54
C GLN A 455 -19.26 13.96 26.68
N ILE A 456 -18.46 14.86 26.09
CA ILE A 456 -17.01 14.85 26.28
C ILE A 456 -16.65 15.02 27.76
N ALA A 457 -17.33 15.90 28.46
CA ALA A 457 -17.11 16.13 29.90
C ALA A 457 -17.43 14.89 30.76
N SER A 458 -18.32 14.02 30.31
CA SER A 458 -18.63 12.74 30.98
C SER A 458 -17.62 11.62 30.69
N MET A 459 -16.72 11.78 29.71
CA MET A 459 -15.71 10.80 29.38
C MET A 459 -14.51 10.90 30.34
N PRO A 460 -13.88 9.78 30.76
CA PRO A 460 -12.80 9.79 31.75
C PRO A 460 -11.59 10.65 31.36
N ALA A 461 -11.26 10.73 30.07
CA ALA A 461 -10.14 11.51 29.53
C ALA A 461 -10.59 12.81 28.82
N GLY A 462 -11.90 13.15 28.85
CA GLY A 462 -12.42 14.35 28.20
C GLY A 462 -12.01 14.45 26.72
N TYR A 463 -11.48 15.60 26.30
CA TYR A 463 -10.99 15.83 24.94
C TYR A 463 -9.78 14.96 24.53
N ASP A 464 -9.06 14.37 25.49
CA ASP A 464 -7.94 13.45 25.23
C ASP A 464 -8.39 11.99 25.10
N THR A 465 -9.69 11.72 25.13
CA THR A 465 -10.24 10.39 24.87
C THR A 465 -9.85 9.93 23.48
N GLN A 466 -9.25 8.73 23.41
CA GLN A 466 -8.83 8.09 22.15
C GLN A 466 -10.06 7.60 21.38
N VAL A 467 -10.13 8.00 20.14
CA VAL A 467 -11.10 7.51 19.15
C VAL A 467 -10.46 6.29 18.46
N GLY A 468 -11.04 5.10 18.60
CA GLY A 468 -10.53 3.88 17.94
C GLY A 468 -10.56 3.98 16.41
N GLU A 469 -10.10 2.93 15.73
CA GLU A 469 -10.14 2.87 14.26
C GLU A 469 -11.55 3.20 13.76
N GLU A 470 -11.64 4.12 12.79
CA GLU A 470 -12.90 4.62 12.22
C GLU A 470 -13.95 5.11 13.25
N GLY A 471 -13.54 5.41 14.49
CA GLY A 471 -14.44 5.87 15.54
C GLY A 471 -15.25 4.77 16.23
N ILE A 472 -14.77 3.54 16.22
CA ILE A 472 -15.47 2.36 16.79
C ILE A 472 -15.85 2.53 18.27
N SER A 473 -15.12 3.35 19.01
CA SER A 473 -15.38 3.63 20.42
C SER A 473 -16.53 4.62 20.65
N LEU A 474 -17.03 5.29 19.60
CA LEU A 474 -18.08 6.30 19.67
C LEU A 474 -19.39 5.79 19.07
N SER A 475 -20.53 6.26 19.59
CA SER A 475 -21.82 6.01 18.95
C SER A 475 -21.94 6.72 17.58
N GLY A 476 -22.89 6.28 16.73
CA GLY A 476 -23.14 6.92 15.43
C GLY A 476 -23.39 8.44 15.54
N GLY A 477 -24.25 8.86 16.46
CA GLY A 477 -24.52 10.26 16.70
C GLY A 477 -23.32 11.05 17.23
N GLN A 478 -22.47 10.45 18.09
CA GLN A 478 -21.23 11.08 18.54
C GLN A 478 -20.25 11.28 17.38
N ARG A 479 -20.11 10.29 16.48
CA ARG A 479 -19.27 10.43 15.27
C ARG A 479 -19.75 11.57 14.37
N GLN A 480 -21.06 11.63 14.09
CA GLN A 480 -21.63 12.70 13.27
C GLN A 480 -21.40 14.09 13.89
N ARG A 481 -21.68 14.26 15.18
CA ARG A 481 -21.45 15.54 15.88
C ARG A 481 -19.97 15.95 15.92
N LEU A 482 -19.06 14.98 16.06
CA LEU A 482 -17.63 15.24 15.99
C LEU A 482 -17.20 15.72 14.59
N ALA A 483 -17.77 15.13 13.53
CA ALA A 483 -17.54 15.57 12.16
C ALA A 483 -18.12 16.98 11.89
N ILE A 484 -19.27 17.31 12.48
CA ILE A 484 -19.85 18.68 12.44
C ILE A 484 -18.90 19.66 13.14
N ALA A 485 -18.41 19.35 14.36
CA ALA A 485 -17.45 20.20 15.06
C ALA A 485 -16.19 20.46 14.22
N ARG A 486 -15.65 19.42 13.57
CA ARG A 486 -14.51 19.52 12.64
C ARG A 486 -14.79 20.46 11.47
N ALA A 487 -15.97 20.35 10.84
CA ALA A 487 -16.36 21.20 9.72
C ALA A 487 -16.57 22.66 10.12
N LEU A 488 -17.06 22.91 11.33
CA LEU A 488 -17.28 24.26 11.86
C LEU A 488 -15.98 24.97 12.29
N LEU A 489 -14.92 24.22 12.59
CA LEU A 489 -13.66 24.77 13.09
C LEU A 489 -13.05 25.83 12.17
N ILE A 490 -13.09 25.59 10.85
CA ILE A 490 -12.54 26.49 9.85
C ILE A 490 -13.44 27.70 9.55
N ASN A 491 -14.57 27.81 10.24
CA ASN A 491 -15.57 28.84 10.03
C ASN A 491 -15.92 29.05 8.54
N PRO A 492 -16.42 28.00 7.85
CA PRO A 492 -16.55 27.98 6.39
C PRO A 492 -17.59 28.98 5.89
N GLU A 493 -17.42 29.51 4.68
CA GLU A 493 -18.41 30.35 3.98
C GLU A 493 -19.63 29.53 3.56
N LEU A 494 -19.41 28.32 3.09
CA LEU A 494 -20.45 27.34 2.76
C LEU A 494 -20.31 26.11 3.64
N LEU A 495 -21.33 25.77 4.40
CA LEU A 495 -21.44 24.51 5.14
C LEU A 495 -22.33 23.53 4.37
N ILE A 496 -21.83 22.32 4.14
CA ILE A 496 -22.53 21.23 3.45
C ILE A 496 -22.70 20.07 4.44
N LEU A 497 -23.97 19.72 4.71
CA LEU A 497 -24.34 18.59 5.56
C LEU A 497 -25.02 17.51 4.71
N ASP A 498 -24.36 16.38 4.46
CA ASP A 498 -24.88 15.26 3.69
C ASP A 498 -25.37 14.17 4.63
N ASP A 499 -26.66 14.18 4.95
CA ASP A 499 -27.35 13.27 5.89
C ASP A 499 -26.63 13.16 7.25
N ALA A 500 -26.01 14.28 7.66
CA ALA A 500 -25.06 14.36 8.76
C ALA A 500 -25.69 14.27 10.15
N LEU A 501 -27.01 14.22 10.25
CA LEU A 501 -27.78 14.16 11.49
C LEU A 501 -28.65 12.89 11.60
N SER A 502 -28.52 11.95 10.67
CA SER A 502 -29.38 10.74 10.59
C SER A 502 -29.25 9.81 11.79
N ALA A 503 -28.09 9.77 12.46
CA ALA A 503 -27.85 8.95 13.64
C ALA A 503 -28.02 9.72 14.98
N VAL A 504 -28.45 10.98 14.91
CA VAL A 504 -28.72 11.84 16.08
C VAL A 504 -30.21 11.75 16.41
N ASP A 505 -30.56 11.82 17.69
CA ASP A 505 -31.95 11.90 18.14
C ASP A 505 -32.59 13.24 17.76
N ALA A 506 -33.93 13.27 17.71
CA ALA A 506 -34.67 14.43 17.20
C ALA A 506 -34.51 15.72 18.03
N GLU A 507 -34.31 15.60 19.34
CA GLU A 507 -34.14 16.75 20.24
C GLU A 507 -32.76 17.38 20.01
N THR A 508 -31.71 16.58 20.04
CA THR A 508 -30.32 16.99 19.71
C THR A 508 -30.19 17.52 18.28
N GLU A 509 -30.87 16.90 17.30
CA GLU A 509 -30.91 17.39 15.91
C GLU A 509 -31.48 18.82 15.85
N ALA A 510 -32.63 19.06 16.52
CA ALA A 510 -33.27 20.39 16.55
C ALA A 510 -32.37 21.43 17.18
N GLU A 511 -31.66 21.09 18.26
CA GLU A 511 -30.74 22.00 18.96
C GLU A 511 -29.54 22.36 18.08
N ILE A 512 -28.90 21.36 17.43
CA ILE A 512 -27.78 21.59 16.50
C ILE A 512 -28.23 22.52 15.36
N LEU A 513 -29.38 22.26 14.74
CA LEU A 513 -29.89 23.07 13.63
C LEU A 513 -30.23 24.52 14.11
N ALA A 514 -30.76 24.68 15.30
CA ALA A 514 -31.00 26.01 15.90
C ALA A 514 -29.68 26.77 16.13
N ASN A 515 -28.69 26.13 16.71
CA ASN A 515 -27.35 26.68 16.93
C ASN A 515 -26.70 27.07 15.61
N LEU A 516 -26.77 26.22 14.60
CA LEU A 516 -26.22 26.50 13.25
C LEU A 516 -26.92 27.70 12.60
N LYS A 517 -28.24 27.80 12.70
CA LYS A 517 -29.01 28.94 12.15
C LYS A 517 -28.67 30.26 12.85
N ALA A 518 -28.54 30.27 14.19
CA ALA A 518 -28.20 31.44 14.94
C ALA A 518 -26.78 31.97 14.66
N GLU A 519 -25.81 31.06 14.56
CA GLU A 519 -24.40 31.42 14.40
C GLU A 519 -23.96 31.64 12.95
N ARG A 520 -24.76 31.18 11.99
CA ARG A 520 -24.47 31.26 10.58
C ARG A 520 -25.49 32.06 9.77
N ALA A 521 -26.13 33.04 10.43
CA ALA A 521 -27.17 33.86 9.79
C ALA A 521 -26.70 34.63 8.54
N ASP A 522 -25.41 34.92 8.45
CA ASP A 522 -24.73 35.58 7.32
C ASP A 522 -24.00 34.64 6.38
N LYS A 523 -24.03 33.31 6.65
CA LYS A 523 -23.29 32.30 5.94
C LYS A 523 -24.20 31.23 5.31
N THR A 524 -23.79 30.74 4.15
CA THR A 524 -24.57 29.83 3.35
C THR A 524 -24.49 28.39 3.88
N THR A 525 -25.62 27.68 3.84
CA THR A 525 -25.70 26.27 4.27
C THR A 525 -26.49 25.44 3.26
N ILE A 526 -26.01 24.23 2.97
CA ILE A 526 -26.73 23.21 2.20
C ILE A 526 -26.92 21.99 3.08
N ILE A 527 -28.17 21.53 3.19
CA ILE A 527 -28.54 20.37 4.01
C ILE A 527 -29.22 19.34 3.10
N ALA A 528 -28.56 18.22 2.83
CA ALA A 528 -29.25 17.06 2.29
C ALA A 528 -29.70 16.16 3.43
N ALA A 529 -30.94 15.75 3.42
CA ALA A 529 -31.49 14.92 4.47
C ALA A 529 -32.52 13.92 3.95
N HIS A 530 -32.60 12.81 4.65
CA HIS A 530 -33.71 11.85 4.53
C HIS A 530 -34.86 12.19 5.46
N ARG A 531 -34.57 12.85 6.60
CA ARG A 531 -35.59 13.37 7.52
C ARG A 531 -35.99 14.78 7.07
N LEU A 532 -37.28 14.97 6.78
CA LEU A 532 -37.76 16.27 6.32
C LEU A 532 -37.77 17.34 7.43
N SER A 533 -37.74 16.92 8.70
CA SER A 533 -37.56 17.81 9.88
C SER A 533 -36.28 18.64 9.78
N SER A 534 -35.20 18.06 9.26
CA SER A 534 -33.90 18.74 9.15
C SER A 534 -33.89 19.92 8.18
N VAL A 535 -34.80 19.96 7.21
CA VAL A 535 -34.84 20.97 6.15
C VAL A 535 -36.08 21.88 6.20
N MET A 536 -37.02 21.62 7.12
CA MET A 536 -38.28 22.39 7.18
C MET A 536 -38.10 23.92 7.40
N ASN A 537 -36.98 24.29 7.99
CA ASN A 537 -36.62 25.70 8.27
C ASN A 537 -35.66 26.27 7.18
N ALA A 538 -35.41 25.58 6.08
CA ALA A 538 -34.60 26.07 4.97
C ALA A 538 -35.37 27.18 4.20
N ASP A 539 -34.60 28.12 3.64
CA ASP A 539 -35.15 29.21 2.84
C ASP A 539 -35.69 28.71 1.49
N GLU A 540 -35.05 27.68 0.96
CA GLU A 540 -35.51 26.96 -0.22
C GLU A 540 -35.30 25.46 -0.03
N ILE A 541 -36.25 24.64 -0.50
CA ILE A 541 -36.15 23.19 -0.52
C ILE A 541 -36.33 22.73 -1.96
N ILE A 542 -35.41 21.86 -2.42
CA ILE A 542 -35.53 21.18 -3.69
C ILE A 542 -35.76 19.68 -3.46
N VAL A 543 -36.71 19.12 -4.20
CA VAL A 543 -36.97 17.67 -4.20
C VAL A 543 -36.36 17.06 -5.44
N LEU A 544 -35.49 16.09 -5.23
CA LEU A 544 -34.85 15.35 -6.32
C LEU A 544 -35.51 13.99 -6.53
N ASP A 545 -35.76 13.65 -7.78
CA ASP A 545 -36.13 12.29 -8.19
C ASP A 545 -35.40 11.91 -9.49
N ALA A 546 -34.73 10.77 -9.49
CA ALA A 546 -33.96 10.24 -10.64
C ALA A 546 -33.06 11.30 -11.32
N GLY A 547 -32.35 12.11 -10.54
CA GLY A 547 -31.42 13.12 -11.03
C GLY A 547 -32.04 14.43 -11.51
N HIS A 548 -33.34 14.64 -11.32
CA HIS A 548 -34.07 15.86 -11.72
C HIS A 548 -34.68 16.57 -10.50
N VAL A 549 -34.80 17.89 -10.57
CA VAL A 549 -35.58 18.67 -9.61
C VAL A 549 -37.07 18.57 -9.99
N VAL A 550 -37.88 17.94 -9.13
CA VAL A 550 -39.32 17.71 -9.38
C VAL A 550 -40.23 18.68 -8.61
N GLU A 551 -39.79 19.14 -7.45
CA GLU A 551 -40.53 20.12 -6.65
C GLU A 551 -39.52 21.15 -6.08
N ARG A 552 -39.98 22.41 -5.93
CA ARG A 552 -39.19 23.51 -5.37
C ARG A 552 -40.07 24.47 -4.60
N GLY A 553 -39.59 24.98 -3.48
CA GLY A 553 -40.28 26.02 -2.68
C GLY A 553 -39.90 25.96 -1.22
N THR A 554 -40.52 26.81 -0.40
CA THR A 554 -40.43 26.72 1.05
C THR A 554 -41.24 25.55 1.58
N HIS A 555 -41.03 25.13 2.84
CA HIS A 555 -41.83 24.11 3.51
C HIS A 555 -43.35 24.37 3.35
N ALA A 556 -43.79 25.62 3.64
CA ALA A 556 -45.20 25.99 3.56
C ALA A 556 -45.75 25.84 2.11
N GLN A 557 -44.99 26.25 1.09
CA GLN A 557 -45.39 26.13 -0.29
C GLN A 557 -45.49 24.64 -0.73
N LEU A 558 -44.47 23.84 -0.39
CA LEU A 558 -44.46 22.41 -0.74
C LEU A 558 -45.58 21.61 -0.05
N MET A 559 -45.97 22.00 1.15
CA MET A 559 -47.10 21.39 1.85
C MET A 559 -48.44 21.64 1.15
N THR A 560 -48.57 22.68 0.35
CA THR A 560 -49.79 22.99 -0.42
C THR A 560 -49.80 22.39 -1.83
N GLN A 561 -48.65 21.95 -2.36
CA GLN A 561 -48.54 21.38 -3.71
C GLN A 561 -49.05 19.94 -3.87
N HIS A 562 -49.34 19.23 -2.76
CA HIS A 562 -49.76 17.84 -2.74
C HIS A 562 -48.84 16.85 -3.45
N GLY A 563 -47.52 17.21 -3.54
CA GLY A 563 -46.48 16.44 -4.21
C GLY A 563 -45.87 15.33 -3.35
N TRP A 564 -44.66 14.92 -3.72
CA TRP A 564 -43.87 13.94 -2.99
C TRP A 564 -43.50 14.44 -1.59
N TYR A 565 -43.11 15.74 -1.48
CA TYR A 565 -42.71 16.34 -0.22
C TYR A 565 -43.80 16.24 0.84
N GLN A 566 -45.01 16.70 0.53
CA GLN A 566 -46.13 16.67 1.47
C GLN A 566 -46.49 15.23 1.92
N LYS A 567 -46.56 14.30 0.95
CA LYS A 567 -46.85 12.89 1.25
C LYS A 567 -45.82 12.28 2.19
N MET A 568 -44.55 12.53 1.94
CA MET A 568 -43.45 12.02 2.75
C MET A 568 -43.42 12.67 4.14
N PHE A 569 -43.62 14.00 4.23
CA PHE A 569 -43.67 14.70 5.50
C PHE A 569 -44.81 14.19 6.40
N THR A 570 -46.02 14.03 5.85
CA THR A 570 -47.15 13.49 6.57
C THR A 570 -46.89 12.05 7.07
N ARG A 571 -46.27 11.24 6.23
CA ARG A 571 -45.88 9.88 6.60
C ARG A 571 -44.87 9.87 7.75
N GLN A 572 -43.78 10.66 7.68
CA GLN A 572 -42.77 10.74 8.73
C GLN A 572 -43.36 11.25 10.05
N GLN A 573 -44.29 12.24 10.00
CA GLN A 573 -44.98 12.70 11.20
C GLN A 573 -45.84 11.62 11.84
N LEU A 574 -46.49 10.77 11.05
CA LEU A 574 -47.30 9.64 11.56
C LEU A 574 -46.39 8.57 12.21
N GLU A 575 -45.27 8.25 11.57
CA GLU A 575 -44.28 7.31 12.10
C GLU A 575 -43.76 7.78 13.47
N THR A 576 -43.37 9.07 13.60
CA THR A 576 -42.90 9.65 14.87
C THR A 576 -43.99 9.62 15.97
N LYS A 577 -45.25 9.90 15.63
CA LYS A 577 -46.35 9.83 16.60
C LYS A 577 -46.61 8.41 17.09
N VAL A 578 -46.50 7.41 16.21
CA VAL A 578 -46.65 6.00 16.58
C VAL A 578 -45.54 5.52 17.47
N GLU A 579 -44.29 5.88 17.16
CA GLU A 579 -43.13 5.56 17.99
C GLU A 579 -43.20 6.20 19.38
N GLY A 580 -43.61 7.48 19.47
CA GLY A 580 -43.80 8.18 20.75
C GLY A 580 -45.02 7.69 21.56
N ALA A 581 -45.98 6.97 20.94
CA ALA A 581 -47.12 6.39 21.66
C ALA A 581 -46.82 4.97 22.19
N VAL A 582 -45.70 4.33 21.73
CA VAL A 582 -45.28 2.99 22.14
C VAL A 582 -44.24 3.04 23.27
N GLN A 583 -43.59 4.21 23.51
CA GLN A 583 -42.77 4.48 24.69
C GLN A 583 -43.61 4.97 25.85
#